data_29b4dc05172664ebfb25d09a32c97c41
#
_entry.id   29b4dc05172664ebfb25d09a32c97c41
#
_cell.length_a   1.000
_cell.length_b   1.000
_cell.length_c   1.000
_cell.angle_alpha   90.00
_cell.angle_beta   90.00
_cell.angle_gamma   90.00
#
_symmetry.space_group_name_H-M   'P 1'
#
loop_
_entity.id
_entity.type
_entity.pdbx_description
1 polymer ?
#
loop_
_entity_poly.entity_id
_entity_poly.type
_entity_poly.pdbx_seq_one_letter_code
_entity_poly.pdbx_strand_id
1 'polypeptide(L)'
;MIQGIKNANVPCHIFRHNDVGHLKELLNTSNASVPKLIVLESLYSMEGLRSPLKQIVSLAKEFNALTYLDEVHSVGLYGNEGRGIANEQGVSDDIDIINGTLSKAFGQMGGYIAAVSYTHLTLPTKA
;
A
#
# COMPACT_ATOMS: atom_id res chain seq x y z
N MET A 1 9.96 -4.72 0.10
CA MET A 1 8.90 -4.53 1.11
C MET A 1 9.12 -5.35 2.39
N ILE A 2 9.16 -6.68 2.36
CA ILE A 2 9.33 -7.55 3.55
C ILE A 2 10.58 -7.20 4.37
N GLN A 3 11.71 -6.93 3.73
CA GLN A 3 12.94 -6.57 4.44
C GLN A 3 12.81 -5.25 5.21
N GLY A 4 12.12 -4.27 4.64
CA GLY A 4 11.84 -3.00 5.33
C GLY A 4 10.98 -3.19 6.58
N ILE A 5 9.96 -4.04 6.50
CA ILE A 5 9.11 -4.38 7.65
C ILE A 5 9.93 -5.06 8.75
N LYS A 6 10.78 -6.03 8.39
CA LYS A 6 11.67 -6.71 9.35
C LYS A 6 12.64 -5.74 10.02
N ASN A 7 13.20 -4.81 9.25
CA ASN A 7 14.16 -3.82 9.78
C ASN A 7 13.50 -2.78 10.69
N ALA A 8 12.20 -2.57 10.57
CA ALA A 8 11.47 -1.65 11.44
C ALA A 8 11.30 -2.16 12.88
N ASN A 9 11.57 -3.47 13.11
CA ASN A 9 11.49 -4.10 14.43
C ASN A 9 10.15 -3.85 15.17
N VAL A 10 9.06 -3.93 14.41
CA VAL A 10 7.69 -3.80 14.91
C VAL A 10 6.93 -5.12 14.77
N PRO A 11 5.88 -5.36 15.58
CA PRO A 11 5.01 -6.52 15.40
C PRO A 11 4.47 -6.56 13.97
N CYS A 12 4.61 -7.72 13.31
CA CYS A 12 4.18 -7.93 11.95
C CYS A 12 3.31 -9.20 11.86
N HIS A 13 2.16 -9.06 11.22
CA HIS A 13 1.23 -10.16 10.97
C HIS A 13 1.01 -10.29 9.47
N ILE A 14 1.11 -11.51 8.95
CA ILE A 14 0.91 -11.79 7.53
C ILE A 14 -0.50 -12.34 7.35
N PHE A 15 -1.35 -11.63 6.61
CA PHE A 15 -2.65 -12.16 6.22
C PHE A 15 -2.54 -12.97 4.92
N ARG A 16 -3.46 -13.93 4.76
CA ARG A 16 -3.50 -14.79 3.57
C ARG A 16 -3.74 -13.94 2.32
N HIS A 17 -3.13 -14.35 1.22
CA HIS A 17 -3.17 -13.64 -0.06
C HIS A 17 -4.60 -13.29 -0.48
N ASN A 18 -4.87 -12.01 -0.67
CA ASN A 18 -6.17 -11.44 -1.05
C ASN A 18 -7.37 -11.83 -0.13
N ASP A 19 -7.10 -12.40 1.04
CA ASP A 19 -8.13 -12.82 2.00
C ASP A 19 -8.51 -11.66 2.93
N VAL A 20 -9.53 -10.92 2.51
CA VAL A 20 -10.06 -9.77 3.26
C VAL A 20 -10.66 -10.20 4.62
N GLY A 21 -11.23 -11.41 4.68
CA GLY A 21 -11.76 -11.98 5.92
C GLY A 21 -10.66 -12.20 6.96
N HIS A 22 -9.57 -12.83 6.55
CA HIS A 22 -8.40 -13.03 7.44
C HIS A 22 -7.75 -11.69 7.85
N LEU A 23 -7.67 -10.72 6.94
CA LEU A 23 -7.22 -9.37 7.31
C LEU A 23 -8.11 -8.77 8.39
N LYS A 24 -9.44 -8.89 8.26
CA LYS A 24 -10.40 -8.41 9.27
C LYS A 24 -10.22 -9.11 10.62
N GLU A 25 -9.99 -10.42 10.63
CA GLU A 25 -9.71 -11.17 11.87
C GLU A 25 -8.47 -10.63 12.59
N LEU A 26 -7.37 -10.41 11.86
CA LEU A 26 -6.14 -9.86 12.43
C LEU A 26 -6.33 -8.44 12.97
N LEU A 27 -7.07 -7.61 12.26
CA LEU A 27 -7.38 -6.24 12.72
C LEU A 27 -8.26 -6.26 13.99
N ASN A 28 -9.23 -7.17 14.09
CA ASN A 28 -10.09 -7.34 15.26
C ASN A 28 -9.31 -7.76 16.51
N THR A 29 -8.29 -8.60 16.34
CA THR A 29 -7.46 -9.07 17.48
C THR A 29 -6.38 -8.08 17.89
N SER A 30 -6.13 -7.05 17.08
CA SER A 30 -5.13 -6.03 17.38
C SER A 30 -5.65 -5.00 18.39
N ASN A 31 -4.74 -4.46 19.21
CA ASN A 31 -5.10 -3.40 20.14
C ASN A 31 -5.52 -2.13 19.37
N ALA A 32 -6.71 -1.61 19.68
CA ALA A 32 -7.29 -0.45 19.00
C ALA A 32 -6.45 0.84 19.15
N SER A 33 -5.72 0.97 20.25
CA SER A 33 -4.89 2.16 20.54
C SER A 33 -3.53 2.17 19.83
N VAL A 34 -3.12 1.04 19.24
CA VAL A 34 -1.84 0.92 18.53
C VAL A 34 -2.03 1.33 17.07
N PRO A 35 -1.18 2.24 16.54
CA PRO A 35 -1.19 2.56 15.12
C PRO A 35 -0.97 1.31 14.26
N LYS A 36 -1.72 1.20 13.17
CA LYS A 36 -1.67 0.07 12.25
C LYS A 36 -1.34 0.53 10.85
N LEU A 37 -0.53 -0.24 10.15
CA LEU A 37 -0.21 -0.04 8.74
C LEU A 37 -0.49 -1.32 7.98
N ILE A 38 -1.40 -1.27 7.01
CA ILE A 38 -1.67 -2.36 6.08
C ILE A 38 -0.77 -2.16 4.86
N VAL A 39 0.10 -3.14 4.61
CA VAL A 39 1.08 -3.09 3.54
C VAL A 39 0.76 -4.18 2.52
N LEU A 40 0.57 -3.79 1.25
CA LEU A 40 0.17 -4.72 0.19
C LEU A 40 0.68 -4.27 -1.19
N GLU A 41 0.67 -5.19 -2.14
CA GLU A 41 0.87 -4.90 -3.57
C GLU A 41 -0.50 -4.79 -4.26
N SER A 42 -0.62 -3.92 -5.25
CA SER A 42 -1.82 -3.81 -6.06
C SER A 42 -1.94 -4.93 -7.08
N LEU A 43 -0.80 -5.32 -7.64
CA LEU A 43 -0.63 -6.40 -8.61
C LEU A 43 0.54 -7.28 -8.17
N TYR A 44 0.25 -8.54 -7.89
CA TYR A 44 1.26 -9.52 -7.52
C TYR A 44 1.95 -10.09 -8.75
N SER A 45 3.27 -9.89 -8.84
CA SER A 45 4.06 -10.20 -10.03
C SER A 45 4.06 -11.67 -10.45
N MET A 46 4.01 -12.57 -9.48
CA MET A 46 4.09 -14.01 -9.73
C MET A 46 2.78 -14.59 -10.28
N GLU A 47 1.66 -14.08 -9.83
CA GLU A 47 0.34 -14.64 -10.12
C GLU A 47 -0.47 -13.74 -11.06
N GLY A 48 -0.07 -12.48 -11.25
CA GLY A 48 -0.82 -11.50 -12.03
C GLY A 48 -2.18 -11.14 -11.42
N LEU A 49 -2.37 -11.45 -10.13
CA LEU A 49 -3.63 -11.21 -9.44
C LEU A 49 -3.67 -9.80 -8.86
N ARG A 50 -4.80 -9.16 -9.01
CA ARG A 50 -5.08 -7.84 -8.45
C ARG A 50 -5.59 -7.96 -7.01
N SER A 51 -5.16 -7.05 -6.16
CA SER A 51 -5.70 -6.94 -4.81
C SER A 51 -7.12 -6.35 -4.81
N PRO A 52 -7.98 -6.79 -3.89
CA PRO A 52 -9.32 -6.24 -3.70
C PRO A 52 -9.24 -4.90 -2.93
N LEU A 53 -8.69 -3.85 -3.56
CA LEU A 53 -8.34 -2.60 -2.88
C LEU A 53 -9.54 -1.90 -2.24
N LYS A 54 -10.71 -1.91 -2.88
CA LYS A 54 -11.93 -1.30 -2.32
C LYS A 54 -12.29 -1.88 -0.95
N GLN A 55 -12.21 -3.20 -0.83
CA GLN A 55 -12.54 -3.89 0.42
C GLN A 55 -11.47 -3.63 1.48
N ILE A 56 -10.19 -3.63 1.10
CA ILE A 56 -9.07 -3.38 2.02
C ILE A 56 -9.11 -1.94 2.53
N VAL A 57 -9.37 -0.97 1.67
CA VAL A 57 -9.52 0.45 2.05
C VAL A 57 -10.70 0.64 3.00
N SER A 58 -11.83 -0.03 2.75
CA SER A 58 -12.98 0.00 3.65
C SER A 58 -12.62 -0.52 5.04
N LEU A 59 -11.89 -1.65 5.13
CA LEU A 59 -11.41 -2.17 6.40
C LEU A 59 -10.40 -1.22 7.07
N ALA A 60 -9.48 -0.65 6.30
CA ALA A 60 -8.52 0.31 6.84
C ALA A 60 -9.22 1.48 7.54
N LYS A 61 -10.25 2.02 6.93
CA LYS A 61 -11.09 3.07 7.51
C LYS A 61 -11.84 2.59 8.76
N GLU A 62 -12.45 1.41 8.71
CA GLU A 62 -13.18 0.81 9.85
C GLU A 62 -12.28 0.66 11.08
N PHE A 63 -11.02 0.27 10.89
CA PHE A 63 -10.06 0.00 11.97
C PHE A 63 -9.04 1.13 12.22
N ASN A 64 -9.24 2.29 11.61
CA ASN A 64 -8.32 3.42 11.69
C ASN A 64 -6.86 3.03 11.41
N ALA A 65 -6.67 2.24 10.36
CA ALA A 65 -5.37 1.79 9.89
C ALA A 65 -4.93 2.61 8.67
N LEU A 66 -3.64 2.90 8.58
CA LEU A 66 -3.03 3.47 7.38
C LEU A 66 -2.81 2.39 6.32
N THR A 67 -2.76 2.80 5.07
CA THR A 67 -2.50 1.92 3.92
C THR A 67 -1.22 2.30 3.21
N TYR A 68 -0.38 1.30 2.95
CA TYR A 68 0.80 1.41 2.09
C TYR A 68 0.64 0.47 0.90
N LEU A 69 0.50 1.02 -0.28
CA LEU A 69 0.28 0.28 -1.51
C LEU A 69 1.52 0.31 -2.40
N ASP A 70 2.03 -0.86 -2.74
CA ASP A 70 3.08 -1.01 -3.75
C ASP A 70 2.46 -1.18 -5.13
N GLU A 71 2.68 -0.20 -6.00
CA GLU A 71 2.17 -0.14 -7.38
C GLU A 71 3.28 -0.37 -8.42
N VAL A 72 4.45 -0.85 -8.01
CA VAL A 72 5.62 -0.98 -8.92
C VAL A 72 5.36 -1.84 -10.15
N HIS A 73 4.44 -2.81 -10.07
CA HIS A 73 4.08 -3.68 -11.19
C HIS A 73 2.90 -3.17 -12.02
N SER A 74 2.21 -2.12 -11.59
CA SER A 74 0.99 -1.63 -12.23
C SER A 74 1.11 -0.22 -12.82
N VAL A 75 1.92 0.63 -12.20
CA VAL A 75 2.14 2.01 -12.68
C VAL A 75 2.76 2.01 -14.08
N GLY A 76 2.20 2.82 -14.96
CA GLY A 76 2.55 2.86 -16.38
C GLY A 76 1.77 1.86 -17.26
N LEU A 77 1.03 0.91 -16.69
CA LEU A 77 0.33 -0.15 -17.41
C LEU A 77 -1.19 -0.16 -17.19
N TYR A 78 -1.64 0.14 -15.99
CA TYR A 78 -3.04 0.06 -15.58
C TYR A 78 -3.57 1.41 -15.11
N GLY A 79 -4.89 1.54 -15.13
CA GLY A 79 -5.57 2.77 -14.77
C GLY A 79 -5.52 3.84 -15.86
N ASN A 80 -6.21 4.95 -15.63
CA ASN A 80 -6.22 6.06 -16.57
C ASN A 80 -4.82 6.67 -16.65
N GLU A 81 -4.31 6.87 -17.85
CA GLU A 81 -2.96 7.40 -18.11
C GLU A 81 -1.84 6.62 -17.39
N GLY A 82 -2.05 5.33 -17.09
CA GLY A 82 -1.05 4.50 -16.43
C GLY A 82 -0.87 4.79 -14.93
N ARG A 83 -1.88 5.34 -14.27
CA ARG A 83 -1.80 5.74 -12.85
C ARG A 83 -1.82 4.58 -11.86
N GLY A 84 -1.99 3.34 -12.32
CA GLY A 84 -1.98 2.15 -11.49
C GLY A 84 -3.36 1.58 -11.19
N ILE A 85 -3.37 0.46 -10.45
CA ILE A 85 -4.61 -0.27 -10.12
C ILE A 85 -5.47 0.46 -9.08
N ALA A 86 -4.88 1.23 -8.17
CA ALA A 86 -5.66 2.06 -7.25
C ALA A 86 -6.53 3.06 -8.02
N ASN A 87 -5.99 3.66 -9.08
CA ASN A 87 -6.74 4.53 -9.98
C ASN A 87 -7.82 3.76 -10.76
N GLU A 88 -7.47 2.58 -11.31
CA GLU A 88 -8.42 1.74 -12.02
C GLU A 88 -9.62 1.33 -11.15
N GLN A 89 -9.37 1.04 -9.87
CA GLN A 89 -10.42 0.70 -8.92
C GLN A 89 -11.10 1.93 -8.27
N GLY A 90 -10.64 3.15 -8.58
CA GLY A 90 -11.22 4.39 -8.07
C GLY A 90 -11.00 4.63 -6.58
N VAL A 91 -9.86 4.17 -6.03
CA VAL A 91 -9.53 4.29 -4.60
C VAL A 91 -8.20 5.02 -4.34
N SER A 92 -7.61 5.66 -5.34
CA SER A 92 -6.32 6.34 -5.19
C SER A 92 -6.32 7.36 -4.04
N ASP A 93 -7.38 8.13 -3.91
CA ASP A 93 -7.50 9.17 -2.88
C ASP A 93 -7.72 8.62 -1.47
N ASP A 94 -8.04 7.35 -1.37
CA ASP A 94 -8.26 6.63 -0.11
C ASP A 94 -7.04 5.84 0.36
N ILE A 95 -5.98 5.79 -0.43
CA ILE A 95 -4.70 5.16 -0.07
C ILE A 95 -3.78 6.22 0.54
N ASP A 96 -3.22 5.93 1.71
CA ASP A 96 -2.39 6.92 2.41
C ASP A 96 -1.00 7.06 1.79
N ILE A 97 -0.39 5.95 1.38
CA ILE A 97 0.96 5.94 0.80
C ILE A 97 0.97 5.01 -0.42
N ILE A 98 1.42 5.53 -1.57
CA ILE A 98 1.64 4.77 -2.79
C ILE A 98 3.13 4.77 -3.11
N ASN A 99 3.69 3.57 -3.31
CA ASN A 99 5.04 3.36 -3.80
C ASN A 99 5.00 2.99 -5.29
N GLY A 100 5.78 3.69 -6.10
CA GLY A 100 5.90 3.43 -7.52
C GLY A 100 7.35 3.37 -7.98
N THR A 101 7.57 2.88 -9.19
CA THR A 101 8.90 2.78 -9.78
C THR A 101 8.92 3.33 -11.20
N LEU A 102 10.07 3.85 -11.61
CA LEU A 102 10.37 4.21 -12.99
C LEU A 102 11.15 3.11 -13.71
N SER A 103 11.60 2.08 -12.99
CA SER A 103 12.52 1.06 -13.51
C SER A 103 11.84 -0.14 -14.18
N LYS A 104 10.52 -0.14 -14.32
CA LYS A 104 9.75 -1.19 -14.99
C LYS A 104 9.10 -0.66 -16.28
N ALA A 105 7.83 -0.31 -16.27
CA ALA A 105 7.11 0.13 -17.47
C ALA A 105 7.71 1.37 -18.14
N PHE A 106 8.28 2.30 -17.38
CA PHE A 106 8.87 3.52 -17.90
C PHE A 106 10.33 3.35 -18.38
N GLY A 107 10.98 2.24 -18.05
CA GLY A 107 12.35 1.96 -18.49
C GLY A 107 13.41 2.96 -18.01
N GLN A 108 13.20 3.61 -16.89
CA GLN A 108 14.09 4.60 -16.31
C GLN A 108 14.59 4.15 -14.94
N MET A 109 15.61 4.80 -14.40
CA MET A 109 16.06 4.55 -13.03
C MET A 109 15.26 5.37 -12.03
N GLY A 110 15.03 4.78 -10.84
CA GLY A 110 14.41 5.48 -9.73
C GLY A 110 13.04 4.97 -9.35
N GLY A 111 12.46 5.63 -8.37
CA GLY A 111 11.13 5.35 -7.87
C GLY A 111 10.61 6.57 -7.10
N TYR A 112 9.38 6.49 -6.64
CA TYR A 112 8.75 7.56 -5.90
C TYR A 112 7.81 7.04 -4.83
N ILE A 113 7.60 7.87 -3.82
CA ILE A 113 6.54 7.72 -2.83
C ILE A 113 5.57 8.87 -3.01
N ALA A 114 4.31 8.55 -3.22
CA ALA A 114 3.21 9.49 -3.20
C ALA A 114 2.37 9.25 -1.94
N ALA A 115 2.16 10.29 -1.15
CA ALA A 115 1.34 10.23 0.04
C ALA A 115 0.23 11.28 -0.04
N VAL A 116 -0.87 11.04 0.70
CA VAL A 116 -1.90 12.06 0.84
C VAL A 116 -1.29 13.34 1.42
N SER A 117 -1.74 14.47 0.97
CA SER A 117 -1.13 15.80 1.09
C SER A 117 -1.07 16.37 2.51
N TYR A 118 -1.12 15.59 3.52
CA TYR A 118 -0.75 15.99 4.84
C TYR A 118 0.70 15.76 5.07
N THR A 119 1.45 16.43 4.33
CA THR A 119 2.86 16.60 4.51
C THR A 119 3.17 17.53 5.65
N HIS A 120 2.75 17.20 6.83
CA HIS A 120 3.44 17.57 8.04
C HIS A 120 4.58 16.59 8.37
N LEU A 121 4.87 15.65 7.50
CA LEU A 121 6.15 14.97 7.43
C LEU A 121 7.18 15.91 6.83
N THR A 122 7.54 16.93 7.57
CA THR A 122 8.84 17.53 7.41
C THR A 122 9.85 16.46 7.81
N LEU A 123 10.41 15.78 6.83
CA LEU A 123 11.67 15.08 7.05
C LEU A 123 12.64 16.13 7.61
N PRO A 124 13.29 15.89 8.77
CA PRO A 124 14.33 16.78 9.22
C PRO A 124 15.41 16.79 8.15
N THR A 125 15.45 17.84 7.36
CA THR A 125 16.60 18.15 6.54
C THR A 125 17.73 18.45 7.49
N LYS A 126 18.58 17.49 7.75
CA LYS A 126 19.91 17.79 8.25
C LYS A 126 20.62 18.59 7.17
N ALA A 127 20.72 19.85 7.40
CA ALA A 127 21.70 20.62 6.70
C ALA A 127 23.10 20.10 6.99
#